data_881c69900397845ea943614611d02ecd
#
_entry.id   881c69900397845ea943614611d02ecd
#
_cell.length_a   1.000
_cell.length_b   1.000
_cell.length_c   1.000
_cell.angle_alpha   90.00
_cell.angle_beta   90.00
_cell.angle_gamma   90.00
#
_symmetry.space_group_name_H-M   'P 1'
#
loop_
_entity.id
_entity.type
_entity.pdbx_description
1 polymer ?
#
loop_
_entity_poly.entity_id
_entity_poly.type
_entity_poly.pdbx_seq_one_letter_code
_entity_poly.pdbx_strand_id
1 'polypeptide(L)'
;MRAHPSRAYLLRDMFVPYNVAPNSNTLGTIEAPPRAVPQDAVLALLSPAIPGTLLAGLVTVTAALLGSAFAAGMARNMAGAALPAQLAVALFVPWNPFVIERLLQGQWTVATAGMLLPAVAYLAAAGRHARGLLFLLICSCSLTPTGAIFAAVTVAVFSPSTRARLMNLFACALAASPWILHALWSAFAASGADEAQMAGTFTDPASASAFAARAEESVGTLGALMGLGGIWNAEAVPHSRGTFATVAGVILCLLLFLGFKELWRVYQPAAIVTVAAIALPAVFATAPGIAAMEWLLAHVPGFGLFRDTSKFVALAIPGYVLLMATVTQQFSRSNRPVTFGRLTPRFLSTVMAGIFAGLAVATVPAYPAEMKPLKPVALSAAWDQIHNAVACAPAGKTLLLPPGSYRDRDGRPAISPALKLLPGSPIDPGFLVVDGKVVDGDAATIALLKDLLAGENTLRTSGVSWVLVDWESVQDPADMSGAMEVLNSPGIHESVALDGYTLYRVNNPELVDHVPSLLQKAPTLLGLMLYWIVSSAGLALWAQSTARTFIHQAHARPRPTPRP
;
A
#
# COMPACT_ATOMS: atom_id res chain seq x y z
N MET A 1 -34.63 10.78 -0.04
CA MET A 1 -33.48 10.15 -0.70
C MET A 1 -33.50 8.67 -0.35
N ARG A 2 -33.62 7.75 -1.31
CA ARG A 2 -33.49 6.31 -1.02
C ARG A 2 -32.02 6.08 -0.68
N ALA A 3 -31.73 5.71 0.57
CA ALA A 3 -30.39 5.30 0.99
C ALA A 3 -30.03 4.04 0.18
N HIS A 4 -29.17 4.19 -0.82
CA HIS A 4 -28.48 3.04 -1.37
C HIS A 4 -27.65 2.44 -0.22
N PRO A 5 -27.71 1.12 0.02
CA PRO A 5 -26.88 0.52 1.04
C PRO A 5 -25.42 0.92 0.77
N SER A 6 -24.79 1.55 1.76
CA SER A 6 -23.40 2.00 1.65
C SER A 6 -22.53 0.79 1.37
N ARG A 7 -21.84 0.78 0.22
CA ARG A 7 -20.95 -0.30 -0.17
C ARG A 7 -19.52 0.02 0.24
N ALA A 8 -18.77 -1.00 0.64
CA ALA A 8 -17.37 -0.86 0.98
C ALA A 8 -16.54 -2.01 0.39
N TYR A 9 -15.28 -1.75 0.05
CA TYR A 9 -14.29 -2.81 -0.02
C TYR A 9 -13.96 -3.24 1.41
N LEU A 10 -14.04 -4.54 1.65
CA LEU A 10 -13.81 -5.13 2.97
C LEU A 10 -13.03 -6.44 2.79
N LEU A 11 -11.72 -6.37 2.99
CA LEU A 11 -10.83 -7.53 2.93
C LEU A 11 -9.51 -7.21 3.62
N ARG A 12 -9.21 -7.84 4.73
CA ARG A 12 -7.95 -7.69 5.50
C ARG A 12 -7.59 -6.21 5.76
N ASP A 13 -6.47 -5.73 5.23
CA ASP A 13 -6.04 -4.32 5.39
C ASP A 13 -6.90 -3.33 4.59
N MET A 14 -7.73 -3.80 3.65
CA MET A 14 -8.58 -2.95 2.83
C MET A 14 -9.96 -2.78 3.44
N PHE A 15 -10.17 -1.64 4.09
CA PHE A 15 -11.50 -1.11 4.32
C PHE A 15 -11.62 0.25 3.64
N VAL A 16 -12.44 0.33 2.61
CA VAL A 16 -12.71 1.58 1.87
C VAL A 16 -14.22 1.72 1.70
N PRO A 17 -14.88 2.52 2.55
CA PRO A 17 -16.32 2.77 2.47
C PRO A 17 -16.66 3.75 1.35
N TYR A 18 -17.96 3.90 1.08
CA TYR A 18 -18.50 4.91 0.18
C TYR A 18 -18.09 6.32 0.63
N ASN A 19 -18.32 6.65 1.91
CA ASN A 19 -17.88 7.89 2.54
C ASN A 19 -16.89 7.55 3.67
N VAL A 20 -15.74 8.22 3.68
CA VAL A 20 -14.74 8.12 4.74
C VAL A 20 -14.90 9.30 5.67
N ALA A 21 -15.12 9.05 6.96
CA ALA A 21 -15.25 10.10 7.96
C ALA A 21 -13.90 10.80 8.18
N PRO A 22 -13.83 12.14 8.17
CA PRO A 22 -12.67 12.88 8.61
C PRO A 22 -12.55 12.76 10.14
N ASN A 23 -11.63 11.96 10.63
CA ASN A 23 -11.41 11.71 12.05
C ASN A 23 -9.92 11.66 12.37
N SER A 24 -9.56 11.43 13.64
CA SER A 24 -8.15 11.43 14.05
C SER A 24 -7.30 10.38 13.34
N ASN A 25 -7.84 9.19 13.04
CA ASN A 25 -7.12 8.13 12.31
C ASN A 25 -6.94 8.47 10.83
N THR A 26 -8.02 8.90 10.15
CA THR A 26 -8.00 9.17 8.72
C THR A 26 -7.16 10.41 8.37
N LEU A 27 -7.09 11.38 9.28
CA LEU A 27 -6.24 12.57 9.13
C LEU A 27 -4.84 12.40 9.74
N GLY A 28 -4.59 11.31 10.47
CA GLY A 28 -3.31 11.04 11.11
C GLY A 28 -2.98 11.99 12.26
N THR A 29 -4.00 12.47 12.98
CA THR A 29 -3.86 13.38 14.11
C THR A 29 -3.96 12.66 15.47
N ILE A 30 -3.75 11.36 15.48
CA ILE A 30 -3.64 10.51 16.68
C ILE A 30 -2.23 10.60 17.27
N GLU A 31 -2.08 10.16 18.52
CA GLU A 31 -0.78 10.10 19.21
C GLU A 31 0.14 9.04 18.60
N ALA A 32 -0.41 7.88 18.25
CA ALA A 32 0.33 6.81 17.58
C ALA A 32 0.69 7.16 16.12
N PRO A 33 1.78 6.62 15.56
CA PRO A 33 2.16 6.86 14.16
C PRO A 33 1.02 6.48 13.19
N PRO A 34 0.60 7.39 12.30
CA PRO A 34 -0.51 7.15 11.39
C PRO A 34 -0.14 6.08 10.36
N ARG A 35 -0.90 4.98 10.33
CA ARG A 35 -0.60 3.82 9.47
C ARG A 35 -1.04 4.00 8.02
N ALA A 36 -2.09 4.77 7.77
CA ALA A 36 -2.76 4.88 6.47
C ALA A 36 -2.86 6.32 5.93
N VAL A 37 -1.99 7.22 6.37
CA VAL A 37 -1.89 8.61 5.88
C VAL A 37 -0.74 8.69 4.88
N PRO A 38 -0.90 9.38 3.73
CA PRO A 38 -2.03 10.24 3.34
C PRO A 38 -3.22 9.52 2.67
N GLN A 39 -3.19 8.21 2.44
CA GLN A 39 -4.25 7.45 1.76
C GLN A 39 -5.64 7.79 2.28
N ASP A 40 -5.84 7.65 3.60
CA ASP A 40 -7.16 7.82 4.20
C ASP A 40 -7.57 9.30 4.27
N ALA A 41 -6.61 10.22 4.41
CA ALA A 41 -6.89 11.65 4.33
C ALA A 41 -7.35 12.07 2.92
N VAL A 42 -6.75 11.52 1.87
CA VAL A 42 -7.20 11.75 0.47
C VAL A 42 -8.60 11.20 0.27
N LEU A 43 -8.89 10.00 0.76
CA LEU A 43 -10.22 9.41 0.69
C LEU A 43 -11.24 10.24 1.48
N ALA A 44 -10.93 10.67 2.71
CA ALA A 44 -11.83 11.48 3.54
C ALA A 44 -12.16 12.84 2.88
N LEU A 45 -11.18 13.47 2.25
CA LEU A 45 -11.37 14.75 1.57
C LEU A 45 -12.20 14.62 0.29
N LEU A 46 -12.00 13.56 -0.49
CA LEU A 46 -12.60 13.41 -1.82
C LEU A 46 -13.90 12.59 -1.81
N SER A 47 -14.15 11.74 -0.80
CA SER A 47 -15.30 10.86 -0.77
C SER A 47 -16.67 11.59 -0.69
N PRO A 48 -16.80 12.82 -0.20
CA PRO A 48 -18.05 13.58 -0.31
C PRO A 48 -18.47 13.88 -1.75
N ALA A 49 -17.48 13.97 -2.68
CA ALA A 49 -17.72 14.25 -4.10
C ALA A 49 -17.68 13.00 -4.99
N ILE A 50 -16.78 12.07 -4.69
CA ILE A 50 -16.55 10.83 -5.46
C ILE A 50 -16.52 9.66 -4.48
N PRO A 51 -17.43 8.68 -4.57
CA PRO A 51 -17.44 7.54 -3.65
C PRO A 51 -16.04 6.95 -3.41
N GLY A 52 -15.65 6.73 -2.15
CA GLY A 52 -14.33 6.22 -1.80
C GLY A 52 -14.02 4.89 -2.48
N THR A 53 -15.02 4.00 -2.59
CA THR A 53 -14.90 2.73 -3.35
C THR A 53 -14.59 2.96 -4.83
N LEU A 54 -15.26 3.93 -5.46
CA LEU A 54 -15.01 4.27 -6.87
C LEU A 54 -13.62 4.90 -7.02
N LEU A 55 -13.23 5.80 -6.11
CA LEU A 55 -11.94 6.46 -6.14
C LEU A 55 -10.79 5.44 -6.01
N ALA A 56 -10.83 4.53 -5.05
CA ALA A 56 -9.82 3.48 -4.89
C ALA A 56 -9.75 2.56 -6.12
N GLY A 57 -10.91 2.17 -6.67
CA GLY A 57 -10.97 1.37 -7.89
C GLY A 57 -10.36 2.10 -9.09
N LEU A 58 -10.72 3.38 -9.31
CA LEU A 58 -10.19 4.20 -10.39
C LEU A 58 -8.68 4.40 -10.27
N VAL A 59 -8.17 4.67 -9.08
CA VAL A 59 -6.72 4.83 -8.85
C VAL A 59 -5.99 3.53 -9.18
N THR A 60 -6.49 2.38 -8.72
CA THR A 60 -5.87 1.08 -8.97
C THR A 60 -5.89 0.70 -10.46
N VAL A 61 -7.03 0.88 -11.14
CA VAL A 61 -7.15 0.59 -12.58
C VAL A 61 -6.30 1.55 -13.41
N THR A 62 -6.30 2.84 -13.07
CA THR A 62 -5.44 3.83 -13.75
C THR A 62 -3.96 3.49 -13.58
N ALA A 63 -3.55 3.03 -12.40
CA ALA A 63 -2.18 2.58 -12.17
C ALA A 63 -1.80 1.38 -13.03
N ALA A 64 -2.69 0.40 -13.17
CA ALA A 64 -2.48 -0.74 -14.06
C ALA A 64 -2.33 -0.30 -15.53
N LEU A 65 -3.21 0.58 -16.01
CA LEU A 65 -3.18 1.09 -17.39
C LEU A 65 -1.93 1.94 -17.68
N LEU A 66 -1.61 2.89 -16.80
CA LEU A 66 -0.42 3.74 -16.95
C LEU A 66 0.87 2.91 -16.81
N GLY A 67 0.94 2.04 -15.80
CA GLY A 67 2.09 1.15 -15.62
C GLY A 67 2.34 0.29 -16.85
N SER A 68 1.31 -0.34 -17.41
CA SER A 68 1.37 -1.13 -18.65
C SER A 68 1.80 -0.30 -19.85
N ALA A 69 1.19 0.88 -20.06
CA ALA A 69 1.50 1.74 -21.19
C ALA A 69 2.96 2.25 -21.15
N PHE A 70 3.42 2.66 -19.96
CA PHE A 70 4.80 3.13 -19.78
C PHE A 70 5.82 2.00 -19.78
N ALA A 71 5.46 0.78 -19.35
CA ALA A 71 6.31 -0.40 -19.51
C ALA A 71 6.53 -0.72 -21.01
N ALA A 72 5.46 -0.66 -21.82
CA ALA A 72 5.60 -0.75 -23.28
C ALA A 72 6.48 0.37 -23.84
N GLY A 73 6.33 1.61 -23.33
CA GLY A 73 7.20 2.74 -23.66
C GLY A 73 8.66 2.52 -23.30
N MET A 74 8.94 1.95 -22.11
CA MET A 74 10.30 1.55 -21.69
C MET A 74 10.88 0.50 -22.66
N ALA A 75 10.12 -0.56 -22.94
CA ALA A 75 10.55 -1.61 -23.86
C ALA A 75 10.88 -1.06 -25.24
N ARG A 76 10.04 -0.17 -25.77
CA ARG A 76 10.25 0.46 -27.08
C ARG A 76 11.43 1.43 -27.08
N ASN A 77 11.45 2.40 -26.17
CA ASN A 77 12.33 3.57 -26.28
C ASN A 77 13.68 3.35 -25.57
N MET A 78 13.74 2.50 -24.54
CA MET A 78 14.97 2.25 -23.78
C MET A 78 15.66 0.96 -24.22
N ALA A 79 14.93 -0.06 -24.71
CA ALA A 79 15.49 -1.32 -25.16
C ALA A 79 15.33 -1.56 -26.68
N GLY A 80 14.59 -0.73 -27.41
CA GLY A 80 14.36 -0.89 -28.85
C GLY A 80 13.50 -2.09 -29.23
N ALA A 81 12.65 -2.56 -28.33
CA ALA A 81 11.90 -3.79 -28.49
C ALA A 81 10.70 -3.64 -29.43
N ALA A 82 10.41 -4.69 -30.23
CA ALA A 82 9.28 -4.78 -31.13
C ALA A 82 7.94 -4.92 -30.38
N LEU A 83 6.82 -4.71 -31.08
CA LEU A 83 5.47 -4.73 -30.50
C LEU A 83 5.15 -5.98 -29.65
N PRO A 84 5.49 -7.22 -30.06
CA PRO A 84 5.21 -8.39 -29.21
C PRO A 84 5.83 -8.30 -27.81
N ALA A 85 7.07 -7.81 -27.71
CA ALA A 85 7.72 -7.61 -26.41
C ALA A 85 7.05 -6.48 -25.61
N GLN A 86 6.63 -5.39 -26.27
CA GLN A 86 5.88 -4.30 -25.62
C GLN A 86 4.57 -4.82 -25.01
N LEU A 87 3.87 -5.70 -25.69
CA LEU A 87 2.63 -6.32 -25.18
C LEU A 87 2.90 -7.27 -24.03
N ALA A 88 3.98 -8.07 -24.11
CA ALA A 88 4.35 -8.98 -23.02
C ALA A 88 4.68 -8.23 -21.71
N VAL A 89 5.47 -7.14 -21.77
CA VAL A 89 5.77 -6.35 -20.58
C VAL A 89 4.55 -5.56 -20.08
N ALA A 90 3.67 -5.11 -20.97
CA ALA A 90 2.43 -4.43 -20.60
C ALA A 90 1.50 -5.37 -19.82
N LEU A 91 1.38 -6.64 -20.24
CA LEU A 91 0.64 -7.68 -19.53
C LEU A 91 1.28 -8.00 -18.17
N PHE A 92 2.60 -8.13 -18.11
CA PHE A 92 3.34 -8.49 -16.90
C PHE A 92 3.12 -7.50 -15.75
N VAL A 93 2.99 -6.21 -16.01
CA VAL A 93 2.89 -5.19 -14.95
C VAL A 93 1.71 -5.42 -14.01
N PRO A 94 0.46 -5.56 -14.47
CA PRO A 94 -0.65 -5.88 -13.58
C PRO A 94 -0.75 -7.37 -13.25
N TRP A 95 -0.14 -8.26 -14.04
CA TRP A 95 -0.26 -9.71 -13.92
C TRP A 95 1.04 -10.32 -13.39
N ASN A 96 1.29 -10.14 -12.12
CA ASN A 96 2.39 -10.76 -11.42
C ASN A 96 2.01 -11.01 -9.95
N PRO A 97 2.66 -11.95 -9.26
CA PRO A 97 2.31 -12.34 -7.89
C PRO A 97 2.33 -11.17 -6.91
N PHE A 98 3.32 -10.26 -7.00
CA PHE A 98 3.39 -9.11 -6.10
C PHE A 98 2.10 -8.30 -6.09
N VAL A 99 1.61 -7.90 -7.27
CA VAL A 99 0.38 -7.09 -7.38
C VAL A 99 -0.81 -7.83 -6.79
N ILE A 100 -0.95 -9.11 -7.12
CA ILE A 100 -2.12 -9.92 -6.76
C ILE A 100 -2.11 -10.23 -5.26
N GLU A 101 -0.98 -10.65 -4.69
CA GLU A 101 -0.82 -10.89 -3.26
C GLU A 101 -1.09 -9.63 -2.44
N ARG A 102 -0.59 -8.45 -2.88
CA ARG A 102 -0.87 -7.19 -2.19
C ARG A 102 -2.33 -6.75 -2.30
N LEU A 103 -3.00 -7.00 -3.41
CA LEU A 103 -4.44 -6.75 -3.53
C LEU A 103 -5.25 -7.69 -2.62
N LEU A 104 -4.90 -8.99 -2.56
CA LEU A 104 -5.54 -9.95 -1.68
C LEU A 104 -5.27 -9.68 -0.19
N GLN A 105 -4.11 -9.12 0.16
CA GLN A 105 -3.84 -8.62 1.51
C GLN A 105 -4.65 -7.36 1.85
N GLY A 106 -5.25 -6.71 0.85
CA GLY A 106 -5.92 -5.42 1.03
C GLY A 106 -4.98 -4.22 0.95
N GLN A 107 -3.73 -4.40 0.58
CA GLN A 107 -2.72 -3.35 0.44
C GLN A 107 -2.77 -2.70 -0.95
N TRP A 108 -3.96 -2.22 -1.34
CA TRP A 108 -4.23 -1.70 -2.68
C TRP A 108 -3.31 -0.54 -3.09
N THR A 109 -2.89 0.33 -2.16
CA THR A 109 -1.96 1.43 -2.46
C THR A 109 -0.53 0.95 -2.68
N VAL A 110 -0.11 -0.14 -2.02
CA VAL A 110 1.19 -0.79 -2.27
C VAL A 110 1.20 -1.45 -3.64
N ALA A 111 0.11 -2.16 -4.01
CA ALA A 111 -0.06 -2.74 -5.34
C ALA A 111 -0.07 -1.65 -6.43
N THR A 112 -0.81 -0.55 -6.19
CA THR A 112 -0.84 0.64 -7.06
C THR A 112 0.56 1.20 -7.28
N ALA A 113 1.33 1.41 -6.21
CA ALA A 113 2.71 1.91 -6.31
C ALA A 113 3.59 0.97 -7.14
N GLY A 114 3.52 -0.36 -6.89
CA GLY A 114 4.28 -1.35 -7.66
C GLY A 114 3.98 -1.32 -9.16
N MET A 115 2.69 -1.23 -9.53
CA MET A 115 2.27 -1.09 -10.93
C MET A 115 2.76 0.20 -11.58
N LEU A 116 2.88 1.29 -10.83
CA LEU A 116 3.33 2.59 -11.35
C LEU A 116 4.85 2.70 -11.54
N LEU A 117 5.66 1.79 -10.97
CA LEU A 117 7.12 1.91 -11.03
C LEU A 117 7.71 2.00 -12.46
N PRO A 118 7.22 1.25 -13.47
CA PRO A 118 7.66 1.45 -14.84
C PRO A 118 7.35 2.85 -15.37
N ALA A 119 6.21 3.42 -15.01
CA ALA A 119 5.84 4.78 -15.39
C ALA A 119 6.72 5.83 -14.72
N VAL A 120 6.98 5.68 -13.42
CA VAL A 120 7.91 6.55 -12.66
C VAL A 120 9.32 6.47 -13.27
N ALA A 121 9.82 5.27 -13.58
CA ALA A 121 11.12 5.06 -14.21
C ALA A 121 11.23 5.75 -15.57
N TYR A 122 10.24 5.53 -16.44
CA TYR A 122 10.20 6.12 -17.78
C TYR A 122 10.15 7.65 -17.73
N LEU A 123 9.27 8.23 -16.91
CA LEU A 123 9.10 9.68 -16.81
C LEU A 123 10.28 10.35 -16.13
N ALA A 124 10.91 9.71 -15.14
CA ALA A 124 12.14 10.18 -14.53
C ALA A 124 13.29 10.25 -15.56
N ALA A 125 13.41 9.24 -16.43
CA ALA A 125 14.39 9.21 -17.51
C ALA A 125 14.10 10.26 -18.61
N ALA A 126 12.83 10.56 -18.89
CA ALA A 126 12.42 11.56 -19.89
C ALA A 126 12.72 13.03 -19.50
N GLY A 127 13.02 13.26 -18.23
CA GLY A 127 13.47 14.56 -17.72
C GLY A 127 12.38 15.63 -17.61
N ARG A 128 12.71 16.91 -17.88
CA ARG A 128 11.87 18.06 -17.49
C ARG A 128 10.48 18.12 -18.14
N HIS A 129 10.34 17.60 -19.35
CA HIS A 129 9.07 17.69 -20.09
C HIS A 129 7.98 16.80 -19.51
N ALA A 130 8.36 15.77 -18.78
CA ALA A 130 7.45 14.80 -18.19
C ALA A 130 7.15 15.06 -16.70
N ARG A 131 7.70 16.14 -16.10
CA ARG A 131 7.67 16.38 -14.64
C ARG A 131 6.27 16.46 -14.06
N GLY A 132 5.33 17.10 -14.75
CA GLY A 132 3.98 17.24 -14.23
C GLY A 132 3.35 15.89 -13.92
N LEU A 133 3.36 14.99 -14.90
CA LEU A 133 2.84 13.64 -14.70
C LEU A 133 3.69 12.85 -13.70
N LEU A 134 5.03 12.98 -13.74
CA LEU A 134 5.91 12.33 -12.77
C LEU A 134 5.57 12.71 -11.32
N PHE A 135 5.31 13.99 -11.03
CA PHE A 135 4.94 14.42 -9.67
C PHE A 135 3.59 13.87 -9.24
N LEU A 136 2.62 13.80 -10.13
CA LEU A 136 1.34 13.13 -9.85
C LEU A 136 1.52 11.65 -9.53
N LEU A 137 2.39 10.94 -10.27
CA LEU A 137 2.68 9.53 -9.99
C LEU A 137 3.48 9.34 -8.69
N ILE A 138 4.41 10.26 -8.37
CA ILE A 138 5.09 10.27 -7.06
C ILE A 138 4.07 10.42 -5.93
N CYS A 139 3.12 11.35 -6.03
CA CYS A 139 2.05 11.50 -5.04
C CYS A 139 1.17 10.25 -4.96
N SER A 140 0.83 9.62 -6.10
CA SER A 140 0.06 8.37 -6.13
C SER A 140 0.81 7.21 -5.47
N CYS A 141 2.12 7.09 -5.66
CA CYS A 141 2.95 6.13 -4.93
C CYS A 141 3.00 6.47 -3.43
N SER A 142 3.09 7.75 -3.08
CA SER A 142 3.21 8.24 -1.71
C SER A 142 1.91 8.17 -0.90
N LEU A 143 0.81 7.62 -1.46
CA LEU A 143 -0.38 7.23 -0.69
C LEU A 143 -0.03 6.24 0.44
N THR A 144 1.09 5.55 0.35
CA THR A 144 1.65 4.70 1.40
C THR A 144 3.14 4.99 1.60
N PRO A 145 3.67 4.90 2.84
CA PRO A 145 5.09 5.09 3.10
C PRO A 145 6.00 4.20 2.24
N THR A 146 5.63 2.92 2.10
CA THR A 146 6.36 1.95 1.27
C THR A 146 6.41 2.39 -0.21
N GLY A 147 5.29 2.87 -0.75
CA GLY A 147 5.23 3.35 -2.14
C GLY A 147 6.05 4.63 -2.36
N ALA A 148 6.14 5.51 -1.35
CA ALA A 148 7.02 6.68 -1.40
C ALA A 148 8.50 6.27 -1.49
N ILE A 149 8.92 5.25 -0.73
CA ILE A 149 10.28 4.67 -0.83
C ILE A 149 10.50 4.08 -2.22
N PHE A 150 9.53 3.34 -2.77
CA PHE A 150 9.61 2.80 -4.13
C PHE A 150 9.83 3.91 -5.16
N ALA A 151 9.04 4.98 -5.11
CA ALA A 151 9.18 6.12 -6.01
C ALA A 151 10.56 6.77 -5.85
N ALA A 152 11.03 7.00 -4.61
CA ALA A 152 12.33 7.62 -4.33
C ALA A 152 13.50 6.79 -4.89
N VAL A 153 13.51 5.48 -4.66
CA VAL A 153 14.53 4.58 -5.23
C VAL A 153 14.48 4.60 -6.76
N THR A 154 13.28 4.54 -7.34
CA THR A 154 13.11 4.53 -8.79
C THR A 154 13.59 5.84 -9.43
N VAL A 155 13.22 7.00 -8.90
CA VAL A 155 13.73 8.28 -9.45
C VAL A 155 15.22 8.45 -9.23
N ALA A 156 15.78 7.94 -8.12
CA ALA A 156 17.22 7.96 -7.88
C ALA A 156 18.01 7.18 -8.95
N VAL A 157 17.46 6.06 -9.39
CA VAL A 157 18.05 5.18 -10.41
C VAL A 157 17.93 5.75 -11.82
N PHE A 158 16.73 6.23 -12.19
CA PHE A 158 16.42 6.55 -13.58
C PHE A 158 16.56 8.04 -13.94
N SER A 159 16.79 8.95 -13.01
CA SER A 159 17.00 10.36 -13.34
C SER A 159 18.32 10.60 -14.08
N PRO A 160 18.31 11.35 -15.21
CA PRO A 160 19.46 11.43 -16.12
C PRO A 160 20.59 12.32 -15.60
N SER A 161 20.34 13.17 -14.63
CA SER A 161 21.36 14.08 -14.07
C SER A 161 21.17 14.26 -12.56
N THR A 162 22.23 14.65 -11.86
CA THR A 162 22.20 14.93 -10.42
C THR A 162 21.15 15.97 -10.06
N ARG A 163 21.03 17.05 -10.85
CA ARG A 163 20.00 18.10 -10.63
C ARG A 163 18.58 17.54 -10.75
N ALA A 164 18.30 16.72 -11.78
CA ALA A 164 17.00 16.08 -11.96
C ALA A 164 16.71 15.11 -10.81
N ARG A 165 17.70 14.31 -10.42
CA ARG A 165 17.62 13.37 -9.30
C ARG A 165 17.28 14.08 -7.99
N LEU A 166 18.02 15.10 -7.61
CA LEU A 166 17.78 15.86 -6.38
C LEU A 166 16.40 16.50 -6.36
N MET A 167 15.97 17.08 -7.48
CA MET A 167 14.64 17.67 -7.58
C MET A 167 13.52 16.64 -7.46
N ASN A 168 13.66 15.47 -8.11
CA ASN A 168 12.68 14.41 -8.03
C ASN A 168 12.66 13.78 -6.63
N LEU A 169 13.81 13.60 -5.98
CA LEU A 169 13.90 13.16 -4.58
C LEU A 169 13.27 14.17 -3.62
N PHE A 170 13.47 15.46 -3.88
CA PHE A 170 12.80 16.52 -3.09
C PHE A 170 11.28 16.46 -3.23
N ALA A 171 10.77 16.21 -4.45
CA ALA A 171 9.34 16.00 -4.66
C ALA A 171 8.84 14.74 -3.92
N CYS A 172 9.62 13.64 -3.90
CA CYS A 172 9.31 12.45 -3.10
C CYS A 172 9.26 12.78 -1.60
N ALA A 173 10.22 13.54 -1.08
CA ALA A 173 10.26 13.94 0.33
C ALA A 173 9.05 14.80 0.71
N LEU A 174 8.66 15.77 -0.14
CA LEU A 174 7.46 16.56 0.08
C LEU A 174 6.18 15.73 -0.01
N ALA A 175 6.08 14.79 -0.95
CA ALA A 175 4.94 13.89 -1.06
C ALA A 175 4.84 12.89 0.11
N ALA A 176 5.98 12.55 0.72
CA ALA A 176 6.06 11.66 1.89
C ALA A 176 5.96 12.41 3.23
N SER A 177 5.90 13.75 3.21
CA SER A 177 5.92 14.57 4.43
C SER A 177 4.79 14.27 5.43
N PRO A 178 3.58 13.78 5.06
CA PRO A 178 2.54 13.48 6.05
C PRO A 178 2.99 12.49 7.13
N TRP A 179 3.79 11.50 6.77
CA TRP A 179 4.31 10.52 7.71
C TRP A 179 5.74 10.83 8.18
N ILE A 180 6.59 11.45 7.35
CA ILE A 180 7.95 11.84 7.74
C ILE A 180 7.92 12.87 8.88
N LEU A 181 7.13 13.94 8.75
CA LEU A 181 7.06 14.99 9.76
C LEU A 181 6.49 14.49 11.07
N HIS A 182 5.48 13.59 11.01
CA HIS A 182 4.94 12.95 12.20
C HIS A 182 6.01 12.07 12.88
N ALA A 183 6.70 11.23 12.12
CA ALA A 183 7.75 10.36 12.66
C ALA A 183 8.90 11.15 13.29
N LEU A 184 9.34 12.24 12.66
CA LEU A 184 10.36 13.12 13.20
C LEU A 184 9.91 13.81 14.50
N TRP A 185 8.64 14.28 14.53
CA TRP A 185 8.06 14.88 15.70
C TRP A 185 7.97 13.88 16.87
N SER A 186 7.47 12.66 16.61
CA SER A 186 7.38 11.60 17.62
C SER A 186 8.75 11.24 18.17
N ALA A 187 9.77 11.12 17.32
CA ALA A 187 11.14 10.85 17.75
C ALA A 187 11.73 12.00 18.59
N PHE A 188 11.43 13.26 18.22
CA PHE A 188 11.86 14.44 18.98
C PHE A 188 11.14 14.52 20.34
N ALA A 189 9.83 14.30 20.38
CA ALA A 189 9.04 14.31 21.61
C ALA A 189 9.50 13.19 22.57
N ALA A 190 9.83 12.01 22.05
CA ALA A 190 10.34 10.89 22.82
C ALA A 190 11.74 11.14 23.41
N SER A 191 12.56 11.99 22.80
CA SER A 191 13.91 12.29 23.32
C SER A 191 13.94 13.07 24.64
N GLY A 192 12.80 13.63 25.07
CA GLY A 192 12.64 14.33 26.34
C GLY A 192 11.70 13.64 27.34
N ALA A 193 11.25 12.40 27.05
CA ALA A 193 10.22 11.70 27.79
C ALA A 193 10.75 10.46 28.52
N ASP A 194 9.99 9.97 29.50
CA ASP A 194 10.28 8.73 30.24
C ASP A 194 10.27 7.48 29.35
N GLU A 195 10.95 6.41 29.78
CA GLU A 195 11.10 5.14 29.02
C GLU A 195 9.77 4.56 28.48
N ALA A 196 8.65 4.77 29.19
CA ALA A 196 7.33 4.31 28.78
C ALA A 196 6.80 5.00 27.50
N GLN A 197 7.13 6.28 27.30
CA GLN A 197 6.76 7.02 26.08
C GLN A 197 7.70 6.71 24.90
N MET A 198 8.95 6.33 25.20
CA MET A 198 9.89 5.86 24.18
C MET A 198 9.49 4.50 23.58
N ALA A 199 8.79 3.65 24.33
CA ALA A 199 8.33 2.34 23.85
C ALA A 199 7.44 2.41 22.59
N GLY A 200 6.67 3.49 22.41
CA GLY A 200 5.86 3.71 21.19
C GLY A 200 6.65 4.10 19.94
N THR A 201 7.94 4.43 20.08
CA THR A 201 8.81 4.84 18.97
C THR A 201 9.48 3.65 18.27
N PHE A 202 9.62 2.55 18.98
CA PHE A 202 10.21 1.32 18.48
C PHE A 202 9.12 0.32 18.07
N THR A 203 9.47 -0.55 17.13
CA THR A 203 8.57 -1.62 16.68
C THR A 203 8.89 -2.90 17.45
N ASP A 204 7.87 -3.69 17.79
CA ASP A 204 8.04 -4.97 18.47
C ASP A 204 9.00 -5.87 17.66
N PRO A 205 10.15 -6.29 18.25
CA PRO A 205 11.12 -7.18 17.61
C PRO A 205 10.49 -8.49 17.12
N ALA A 206 9.51 -9.05 17.84
CA ALA A 206 8.83 -10.29 17.45
C ALA A 206 8.15 -10.18 16.08
N SER A 207 7.86 -8.97 15.61
CA SER A 207 7.30 -8.72 14.29
C SER A 207 8.26 -9.07 13.15
N ALA A 208 9.58 -9.16 13.39
CA ALA A 208 10.56 -9.53 12.37
C ALA A 208 10.28 -10.91 11.77
N SER A 209 10.08 -11.92 12.63
CA SER A 209 9.77 -13.29 12.19
C SER A 209 8.37 -13.38 11.58
N ALA A 210 7.39 -12.67 12.15
CA ALA A 210 6.00 -12.69 11.71
C ALA A 210 5.81 -12.11 10.29
N PHE A 211 6.61 -11.11 9.90
CA PHE A 211 6.54 -10.44 8.59
C PHE A 211 7.66 -10.84 7.64
N ALA A 212 8.46 -11.86 7.97
CA ALA A 212 9.50 -12.37 7.09
C ALA A 212 8.93 -12.88 5.75
N ALA A 213 9.71 -12.78 4.68
CA ALA A 213 9.31 -13.29 3.39
C ALA A 213 9.07 -14.81 3.47
N ARG A 214 7.89 -15.27 3.01
CA ARG A 214 7.45 -16.65 3.11
C ARG A 214 8.10 -17.51 2.04
N ALA A 215 8.49 -18.72 2.43
CA ALA A 215 8.89 -19.77 1.50
C ALA A 215 7.67 -20.37 0.79
N GLU A 216 7.81 -20.68 -0.49
CA GLU A 216 6.86 -21.51 -1.24
C GLU A 216 7.41 -22.93 -1.34
N GLU A 217 6.52 -23.91 -1.16
CA GLU A 217 6.87 -25.33 -0.93
C GLU A 217 7.88 -25.90 -1.96
N SER A 218 7.70 -25.55 -3.24
CA SER A 218 8.51 -26.13 -4.32
C SER A 218 9.81 -25.38 -4.61
N VAL A 219 9.95 -24.12 -4.17
CA VAL A 219 11.03 -23.21 -4.62
C VAL A 219 11.69 -22.43 -3.48
N GLY A 220 11.20 -22.60 -2.26
CA GLY A 220 11.71 -21.87 -1.08
C GLY A 220 11.49 -20.38 -1.14
N THR A 221 12.07 -19.63 -0.21
CA THR A 221 11.92 -18.16 -0.12
C THR A 221 12.55 -17.45 -1.32
N LEU A 222 13.75 -17.83 -1.72
CA LEU A 222 14.43 -17.19 -2.85
C LEU A 222 13.65 -17.38 -4.15
N GLY A 223 13.15 -18.60 -4.42
CA GLY A 223 12.34 -18.86 -5.61
C GLY A 223 11.00 -18.12 -5.60
N ALA A 224 10.35 -17.99 -4.44
CA ALA A 224 9.14 -17.18 -4.28
C ALA A 224 9.40 -15.72 -4.69
N LEU A 225 10.49 -15.12 -4.17
CA LEU A 225 10.89 -13.73 -4.46
C LEU A 225 11.35 -13.54 -5.91
N MET A 226 12.03 -14.53 -6.52
CA MET A 226 12.36 -14.53 -7.95
C MET A 226 11.09 -14.47 -8.81
N GLY A 227 10.02 -15.11 -8.39
CA GLY A 227 8.70 -15.04 -9.02
C GLY A 227 7.91 -13.79 -8.65
N LEU A 228 8.46 -12.83 -7.91
CA LEU A 228 7.80 -11.63 -7.35
C LEU A 228 6.68 -11.96 -6.34
N GLY A 229 6.71 -13.12 -5.68
CA GLY A 229 5.82 -13.50 -4.59
C GLY A 229 6.51 -13.43 -3.23
N GLY A 230 6.02 -14.22 -2.28
CA GLY A 230 6.64 -14.37 -0.97
C GLY A 230 6.06 -13.45 0.10
N ILE A 231 4.81 -13.02 -0.05
CA ILE A 231 4.09 -12.32 1.01
C ILE A 231 4.05 -13.18 2.29
N TRP A 232 4.24 -12.56 3.45
CA TRP A 232 4.26 -13.23 4.76
C TRP A 232 2.94 -13.95 5.09
N ASN A 233 1.80 -13.36 4.72
CA ASN A 233 0.47 -13.92 4.98
C ASN A 233 0.11 -14.99 3.94
N ALA A 234 0.06 -16.24 4.36
CA ALA A 234 -0.30 -17.36 3.50
C ALA A 234 -1.71 -17.25 2.91
N GLU A 235 -2.67 -16.65 3.64
CA GLU A 235 -4.05 -16.47 3.17
C GLU A 235 -4.18 -15.43 2.05
N ALA A 236 -3.19 -14.55 1.88
CA ALA A 236 -3.14 -13.58 0.80
C ALA A 236 -2.49 -14.14 -0.49
N VAL A 237 -2.04 -15.39 -0.46
CA VAL A 237 -1.49 -16.06 -1.63
C VAL A 237 -2.66 -16.57 -2.50
N PRO A 238 -2.64 -16.32 -3.82
CA PRO A 238 -3.65 -16.85 -4.72
C PRO A 238 -3.75 -18.38 -4.65
N HIS A 239 -4.95 -18.92 -4.60
CA HIS A 239 -5.15 -20.39 -4.56
C HIS A 239 -4.58 -21.09 -5.80
N SER A 240 -4.58 -20.42 -6.95
CA SER A 240 -4.01 -20.94 -8.20
C SER A 240 -2.47 -20.92 -8.23
N ARG A 241 -1.81 -20.37 -7.20
CA ARG A 241 -0.36 -20.30 -7.10
C ARG A 241 0.23 -21.57 -6.46
N GLY A 242 -0.02 -22.73 -7.08
CA GLY A 242 0.61 -24.00 -6.72
C GLY A 242 2.00 -24.17 -7.34
N THR A 243 2.57 -25.38 -7.22
CA THR A 243 3.93 -25.74 -7.69
C THR A 243 4.22 -25.29 -9.12
N PHE A 244 3.29 -25.50 -10.05
CA PHE A 244 3.47 -25.08 -11.45
C PHE A 244 3.65 -23.57 -11.58
N ALA A 245 2.84 -22.79 -10.88
CA ALA A 245 2.89 -21.33 -10.94
C ALA A 245 4.16 -20.76 -10.29
N THR A 246 4.62 -21.35 -9.19
CA THR A 246 5.85 -20.93 -8.51
C THR A 246 7.10 -21.23 -9.36
N VAL A 247 7.14 -22.43 -9.96
CA VAL A 247 8.21 -22.84 -10.90
C VAL A 247 8.20 -21.94 -12.15
N ALA A 248 7.04 -21.59 -12.69
CA ALA A 248 6.95 -20.66 -13.83
C ALA A 248 7.57 -19.30 -13.50
N GLY A 249 7.39 -18.78 -12.27
CA GLY A 249 8.03 -17.55 -11.80
C GLY A 249 9.55 -17.65 -11.74
N VAL A 250 10.08 -18.77 -11.26
CA VAL A 250 11.52 -19.02 -11.25
C VAL A 250 12.08 -19.11 -12.67
N ILE A 251 11.42 -19.85 -13.57
CA ILE A 251 11.81 -19.97 -14.97
C ILE A 251 11.80 -18.59 -15.64
N LEU A 252 10.77 -17.78 -15.41
CA LEU A 252 10.70 -16.40 -15.89
C LEU A 252 11.97 -15.63 -15.47
N CYS A 253 12.30 -15.61 -14.17
CA CYS A 253 13.47 -14.92 -13.65
C CYS A 253 14.77 -15.45 -14.26
N LEU A 254 14.94 -16.77 -14.37
CA LEU A 254 16.14 -17.38 -14.97
C LEU A 254 16.32 -16.98 -16.44
N LEU A 255 15.23 -16.93 -17.22
CA LEU A 255 15.29 -16.46 -18.60
C LEU A 255 15.70 -14.99 -18.71
N LEU A 256 15.31 -14.17 -17.72
CA LEU A 256 15.70 -12.76 -17.67
C LEU A 256 17.21 -12.57 -17.48
N PHE A 257 17.90 -13.52 -16.83
CA PHE A 257 19.37 -13.48 -16.70
C PHE A 257 20.11 -13.47 -18.04
N LEU A 258 19.50 -13.98 -19.12
CA LEU A 258 20.08 -13.89 -20.47
C LEU A 258 20.30 -12.44 -20.91
N GLY A 259 19.49 -11.50 -20.42
CA GLY A 259 19.63 -10.07 -20.71
C GLY A 259 20.48 -9.30 -19.70
N PHE A 260 20.90 -9.93 -18.59
CA PHE A 260 21.50 -9.23 -17.45
C PHE A 260 22.80 -8.48 -17.80
N LYS A 261 23.67 -9.09 -18.59
CA LYS A 261 24.93 -8.45 -19.04
C LYS A 261 24.68 -7.13 -19.77
N GLU A 262 23.64 -7.08 -20.62
CA GLU A 262 23.29 -5.86 -21.35
C GLU A 262 22.63 -4.82 -20.42
N LEU A 263 21.74 -5.23 -19.53
CA LEU A 263 21.17 -4.33 -18.52
C LEU A 263 22.27 -3.73 -17.63
N TRP A 264 23.22 -4.55 -17.18
CA TRP A 264 24.36 -4.09 -16.39
C TRP A 264 25.21 -3.06 -17.14
N ARG A 265 25.44 -3.27 -18.44
CA ARG A 265 26.23 -2.37 -19.26
C ARG A 265 25.54 -1.02 -19.49
N VAL A 266 24.21 -1.01 -19.68
CA VAL A 266 23.46 0.20 -20.08
C VAL A 266 22.83 0.89 -18.89
N TYR A 267 22.32 0.12 -17.91
CA TYR A 267 21.57 0.62 -16.75
C TYR A 267 22.04 -0.07 -15.46
N GLN A 268 23.34 0.02 -15.14
CA GLN A 268 23.93 -0.63 -13.97
C GLN A 268 23.16 -0.38 -12.66
N PRO A 269 22.73 0.85 -12.29
CA PRO A 269 21.95 1.06 -11.07
C PRO A 269 20.62 0.28 -11.05
N ALA A 270 19.95 0.16 -12.20
CA ALA A 270 18.72 -0.62 -12.32
C ALA A 270 19.00 -2.12 -12.13
N ALA A 271 20.11 -2.64 -12.68
CA ALA A 271 20.53 -4.03 -12.47
C ALA A 271 20.82 -4.32 -10.99
N ILE A 272 21.52 -3.41 -10.30
CA ILE A 272 21.82 -3.53 -8.87
C ILE A 272 20.53 -3.55 -8.05
N VAL A 273 19.61 -2.61 -8.29
CA VAL A 273 18.34 -2.55 -7.56
C VAL A 273 17.49 -3.79 -7.83
N THR A 274 17.46 -4.29 -9.07
CA THR A 274 16.74 -5.53 -9.41
C THR A 274 17.23 -6.74 -8.62
N VAL A 275 18.54 -6.91 -8.51
CA VAL A 275 19.15 -8.00 -7.72
C VAL A 275 18.92 -7.78 -6.22
N ALA A 276 19.13 -6.56 -5.72
CA ALA A 276 18.96 -6.22 -4.31
C ALA A 276 17.51 -6.41 -3.86
N ALA A 277 16.54 -6.08 -4.70
CA ALA A 277 15.11 -6.23 -4.42
C ALA A 277 14.69 -7.70 -4.20
N ILE A 278 15.44 -8.64 -4.72
CA ILE A 278 15.22 -10.08 -4.52
C ILE A 278 16.12 -10.61 -3.39
N ALA A 279 17.41 -10.24 -3.42
CA ALA A 279 18.41 -10.81 -2.52
C ALA A 279 18.23 -10.32 -1.07
N LEU A 280 17.94 -9.02 -0.83
CA LEU A 280 17.79 -8.50 0.52
C LEU A 280 16.61 -9.14 1.27
N PRO A 281 15.38 -9.22 0.72
CA PRO A 281 14.30 -9.94 1.38
C PRO A 281 14.63 -11.41 1.65
N ALA A 282 15.33 -12.08 0.73
CA ALA A 282 15.75 -13.47 0.92
C ALA A 282 16.74 -13.61 2.09
N VAL A 283 17.70 -12.70 2.21
CA VAL A 283 18.67 -12.67 3.33
C VAL A 283 17.95 -12.39 4.65
N PHE A 284 17.05 -11.40 4.70
CA PHE A 284 16.30 -11.07 5.91
C PHE A 284 15.26 -12.14 6.32
N ALA A 285 14.96 -13.10 5.46
CA ALA A 285 14.13 -14.26 5.80
C ALA A 285 14.94 -15.44 6.38
N THR A 286 16.27 -15.36 6.45
CA THR A 286 17.14 -16.36 7.10
C THR A 286 17.20 -16.10 8.61
N ALA A 287 17.54 -17.12 9.41
CA ALA A 287 17.68 -16.95 10.87
C ALA A 287 18.62 -15.80 11.27
N PRO A 288 19.83 -15.63 10.70
CA PRO A 288 20.67 -14.47 10.96
C PRO A 288 20.05 -13.15 10.50
N GLY A 289 19.32 -13.16 9.39
CA GLY A 289 18.63 -11.98 8.86
C GLY A 289 17.47 -11.54 9.75
N ILE A 290 16.69 -12.49 10.29
CA ILE A 290 15.62 -12.22 11.26
C ILE A 290 16.22 -11.61 12.53
N ALA A 291 17.29 -12.20 13.09
CA ALA A 291 17.96 -11.65 14.28
C ALA A 291 18.50 -10.22 14.04
N ALA A 292 19.05 -9.95 12.86
CA ALA A 292 19.46 -8.60 12.48
C ALA A 292 18.27 -7.64 12.39
N MET A 293 17.13 -8.08 11.84
CA MET A 293 15.90 -7.29 11.77
C MET A 293 15.34 -7.01 13.17
N GLU A 294 15.31 -8.01 14.05
CA GLU A 294 14.90 -7.85 15.46
C GLU A 294 15.73 -6.78 16.16
N TRP A 295 17.04 -6.82 15.98
CA TRP A 295 17.94 -5.81 16.53
C TRP A 295 17.63 -4.40 15.98
N LEU A 296 17.43 -4.28 14.67
CA LEU A 296 17.11 -3.01 14.01
C LEU A 296 15.76 -2.45 14.48
N LEU A 297 14.75 -3.30 14.65
CA LEU A 297 13.43 -2.90 15.13
C LEU A 297 13.48 -2.40 16.59
N ALA A 298 14.32 -3.03 17.41
CA ALA A 298 14.49 -2.66 18.81
C ALA A 298 15.31 -1.39 19.04
N HIS A 299 16.24 -1.04 18.10
CA HIS A 299 17.23 0.02 18.34
C HIS A 299 17.16 1.19 17.36
N VAL A 300 16.48 1.03 16.22
CA VAL A 300 16.42 2.07 15.18
C VAL A 300 14.98 2.59 15.05
N PRO A 301 14.69 3.82 15.51
CA PRO A 301 13.36 4.41 15.41
C PRO A 301 12.87 4.43 13.96
N GLY A 302 11.60 4.04 13.75
CA GLY A 302 10.97 4.03 12.43
C GLY A 302 11.39 2.86 11.52
N PHE A 303 12.26 1.95 11.97
CA PHE A 303 12.69 0.80 11.15
C PHE A 303 11.56 -0.18 10.86
N GLY A 304 10.46 -0.13 11.61
CA GLY A 304 9.24 -0.91 11.36
C GLY A 304 8.68 -0.82 9.93
N LEU A 305 8.99 0.24 9.18
CA LEU A 305 8.66 0.34 7.75
C LEU A 305 9.28 -0.77 6.90
N PHE A 306 10.41 -1.31 7.33
CA PHE A 306 11.19 -2.31 6.60
C PHE A 306 10.95 -3.74 7.05
N ARG A 307 10.17 -3.99 8.10
CA ARG A 307 9.94 -5.34 8.65
C ARG A 307 9.32 -6.32 7.64
N ASP A 308 8.36 -5.88 6.82
CA ASP A 308 7.83 -6.65 5.69
C ASP A 308 8.75 -6.46 4.48
N THR A 309 9.87 -7.17 4.48
CA THR A 309 10.88 -7.07 3.43
C THR A 309 10.37 -7.52 2.07
N SER A 310 9.38 -8.43 2.03
CA SER A 310 8.79 -8.92 0.78
C SER A 310 8.13 -7.83 -0.06
N LYS A 311 7.74 -6.69 0.53
CA LYS A 311 7.23 -5.53 -0.22
C LYS A 311 8.25 -5.00 -1.23
N PHE A 312 9.53 -5.03 -0.88
CA PHE A 312 10.58 -4.40 -1.69
C PHE A 312 10.90 -5.15 -2.98
N VAL A 313 10.38 -6.37 -3.18
CA VAL A 313 10.49 -7.09 -4.45
C VAL A 313 9.86 -6.31 -5.62
N ALA A 314 8.91 -5.39 -5.35
CA ALA A 314 8.35 -4.49 -6.35
C ALA A 314 9.40 -3.66 -7.09
N LEU A 315 10.50 -3.30 -6.43
CA LEU A 315 11.59 -2.55 -7.04
C LEU A 315 12.29 -3.31 -8.18
N ALA A 316 12.09 -4.63 -8.29
CA ALA A 316 12.57 -5.41 -9.42
C ALA A 316 11.69 -5.22 -10.68
N ILE A 317 10.44 -4.76 -10.58
CA ILE A 317 9.50 -4.67 -11.71
C ILE A 317 10.07 -3.87 -12.90
N PRO A 318 10.62 -2.64 -12.74
CA PRO A 318 11.22 -1.91 -13.85
C PRO A 318 12.39 -2.65 -14.50
N GLY A 319 13.21 -3.33 -13.70
CA GLY A 319 14.31 -4.15 -14.20
C GLY A 319 13.82 -5.37 -15.00
N TYR A 320 12.78 -6.05 -14.53
CA TYR A 320 12.14 -7.17 -15.25
C TYR A 320 11.60 -6.71 -16.59
N VAL A 321 10.92 -5.55 -16.65
CA VAL A 321 10.44 -4.95 -17.91
C VAL A 321 11.60 -4.73 -18.89
N LEU A 322 12.70 -4.13 -18.44
CA LEU A 322 13.89 -3.91 -19.29
C LEU A 322 14.54 -5.22 -19.71
N LEU A 323 14.66 -6.21 -18.82
CA LEU A 323 15.26 -7.51 -19.12
C LEU A 323 14.42 -8.29 -20.13
N MET A 324 13.08 -8.37 -19.97
CA MET A 324 12.18 -8.98 -20.94
C MET A 324 12.34 -8.36 -22.33
N ALA A 325 12.37 -7.02 -22.40
CA ALA A 325 12.56 -6.28 -23.62
C ALA A 325 13.94 -6.54 -24.26
N THR A 326 15.01 -6.55 -23.43
CA THR A 326 16.38 -6.77 -23.87
C THR A 326 16.59 -8.19 -24.42
N VAL A 327 16.09 -9.21 -23.71
CA VAL A 327 16.19 -10.61 -24.14
C VAL A 327 15.47 -10.80 -25.48
N THR A 328 14.22 -10.33 -25.61
CA THR A 328 13.49 -10.42 -26.88
C THR A 328 14.22 -9.72 -28.01
N GLN A 329 14.85 -8.58 -27.75
CA GLN A 329 15.61 -7.83 -28.75
C GLN A 329 16.91 -8.53 -29.18
N GLN A 330 17.59 -9.25 -28.26
CA GLN A 330 18.76 -10.05 -28.62
C GLN A 330 18.41 -11.11 -29.66
N PHE A 331 17.26 -11.77 -29.54
CA PHE A 331 16.79 -12.72 -30.55
C PHE A 331 16.42 -12.04 -31.88
N SER A 332 15.97 -10.80 -31.85
CA SER A 332 15.70 -10.02 -33.08
C SER A 332 16.95 -9.59 -33.85
N ARG A 333 18.09 -9.40 -33.14
CA ARG A 333 19.36 -8.91 -33.69
C ARG A 333 20.34 -10.05 -34.04
N SER A 334 20.02 -11.30 -33.71
CA SER A 334 20.91 -12.43 -33.95
C SER A 334 21.09 -12.67 -35.45
N ASN A 335 22.25 -12.30 -36.00
CA ASN A 335 22.67 -12.62 -37.37
C ASN A 335 23.24 -14.04 -37.51
N ARG A 336 23.23 -14.87 -36.46
CA ARG A 336 23.66 -16.25 -36.58
C ARG A 336 22.61 -17.05 -37.32
N PRO A 337 22.96 -17.71 -38.45
CA PRO A 337 22.06 -18.65 -39.07
C PRO A 337 21.74 -19.75 -38.03
N VAL A 338 20.52 -19.75 -37.53
CA VAL A 338 20.05 -20.84 -36.70
C VAL A 338 19.89 -22.03 -37.65
N THR A 339 20.68 -23.07 -37.46
CA THR A 339 20.72 -24.30 -38.27
C THR A 339 19.41 -25.11 -38.23
N PHE A 340 18.39 -24.62 -37.51
CA PHE A 340 17.05 -25.17 -37.46
C PHE A 340 16.11 -24.44 -38.42
N GLY A 341 16.12 -24.78 -39.70
CA GLY A 341 15.07 -24.37 -40.65
C GLY A 341 14.90 -22.85 -40.79
N ARG A 342 13.98 -22.41 -41.62
CA ARG A 342 13.70 -21.03 -42.07
C ARG A 342 13.14 -20.06 -40.97
N LEU A 343 13.56 -20.15 -39.70
CA LEU A 343 13.07 -19.27 -38.62
C LEU A 343 13.71 -17.88 -38.74
N THR A 344 12.90 -16.86 -38.95
CA THR A 344 13.40 -15.48 -39.00
C THR A 344 13.70 -14.95 -37.59
N PRO A 345 14.67 -14.02 -37.43
CA PRO A 345 14.93 -13.36 -36.14
C PRO A 345 13.68 -12.70 -35.54
N ARG A 346 12.80 -12.15 -36.37
CA ARG A 346 11.50 -11.57 -35.93
C ARG A 346 10.57 -12.64 -35.34
N PHE A 347 10.51 -13.82 -35.94
CA PHE A 347 9.72 -14.93 -35.42
C PHE A 347 10.23 -15.38 -34.06
N LEU A 348 11.56 -15.55 -33.90
CA LEU A 348 12.17 -15.94 -32.62
C LEU A 348 11.92 -14.91 -31.51
N SER A 349 12.02 -13.62 -31.82
CA SER A 349 11.68 -12.53 -30.89
C SER A 349 10.20 -12.58 -30.49
N THR A 350 9.30 -12.87 -31.42
CA THR A 350 7.86 -13.02 -31.12
C THR A 350 7.58 -14.24 -30.24
N VAL A 351 8.23 -15.37 -30.52
CA VAL A 351 8.11 -16.58 -29.69
C VAL A 351 8.61 -16.32 -28.28
N MET A 352 9.76 -15.65 -28.12
CA MET A 352 10.29 -15.30 -26.80
C MET A 352 9.34 -14.35 -26.04
N ALA A 353 8.77 -13.37 -26.71
CA ALA A 353 7.75 -12.50 -26.13
C ALA A 353 6.50 -13.29 -25.68
N GLY A 354 6.06 -14.26 -26.49
CA GLY A 354 4.98 -15.19 -26.15
C GLY A 354 5.31 -16.06 -24.93
N ILE A 355 6.55 -16.55 -24.83
CA ILE A 355 7.02 -17.30 -23.66
C ILE A 355 6.95 -16.43 -22.40
N PHE A 356 7.44 -15.20 -22.44
CA PHE A 356 7.37 -14.28 -21.31
C PHE A 356 5.92 -13.96 -20.91
N ALA A 357 5.04 -13.69 -21.87
CA ALA A 357 3.63 -13.47 -21.61
C ALA A 357 2.96 -14.71 -21.00
N GLY A 358 3.24 -15.90 -21.54
CA GLY A 358 2.74 -17.17 -21.03
C GLY A 358 3.23 -17.48 -19.62
N LEU A 359 4.51 -17.25 -19.33
CA LEU A 359 5.08 -17.42 -17.98
C LEU A 359 4.49 -16.41 -17.01
N ALA A 360 4.31 -15.13 -17.40
CA ALA A 360 3.66 -14.14 -16.56
C ALA A 360 2.25 -14.60 -16.17
N VAL A 361 1.43 -15.04 -17.13
CA VAL A 361 0.10 -15.58 -16.86
C VAL A 361 0.17 -16.84 -15.99
N ALA A 362 1.13 -17.72 -16.23
CA ALA A 362 1.29 -18.95 -15.49
C ALA A 362 1.68 -18.74 -14.01
N THR A 363 2.23 -17.56 -13.64
CA THR A 363 2.54 -17.25 -12.22
C THR A 363 1.29 -17.11 -11.36
N VAL A 364 0.13 -16.72 -11.93
CA VAL A 364 -1.19 -16.69 -11.29
C VAL A 364 -2.26 -17.02 -12.34
N PRO A 365 -2.47 -18.31 -12.64
CA PRO A 365 -3.31 -18.73 -13.78
C PRO A 365 -4.77 -18.29 -13.69
N ALA A 366 -5.33 -18.25 -12.47
CA ALA A 366 -6.72 -17.90 -12.24
C ALA A 366 -6.94 -16.47 -11.75
N TYR A 367 -6.06 -15.52 -12.08
CA TYR A 367 -6.10 -14.14 -11.59
C TYR A 367 -7.50 -13.51 -11.57
N PRO A 368 -8.32 -13.52 -12.63
CA PRO A 368 -9.66 -12.92 -12.58
C PRO A 368 -10.59 -13.55 -11.54
N ALA A 369 -10.43 -14.85 -11.28
CA ALA A 369 -11.21 -15.55 -10.27
C ALA A 369 -10.72 -15.22 -8.85
N GLU A 370 -9.41 -15.07 -8.66
CA GLU A 370 -8.79 -14.71 -7.39
C GLU A 370 -9.20 -13.31 -6.91
N MET A 371 -9.60 -12.41 -7.81
CA MET A 371 -10.04 -11.05 -7.47
C MET A 371 -11.51 -10.96 -7.00
N LYS A 372 -12.25 -12.06 -6.98
CA LYS A 372 -13.65 -12.06 -6.50
C LYS A 372 -13.84 -11.51 -5.07
N PRO A 373 -12.94 -11.76 -4.10
CA PRO A 373 -13.06 -11.19 -2.75
C PRO A 373 -13.00 -9.67 -2.69
N LEU A 374 -12.43 -9.01 -3.71
CA LEU A 374 -12.35 -7.55 -3.81
C LEU A 374 -13.65 -6.89 -4.31
N LYS A 375 -14.76 -7.60 -4.41
CA LYS A 375 -16.05 -6.98 -4.72
C LYS A 375 -16.57 -6.19 -3.51
N PRO A 376 -17.04 -4.94 -3.72
CA PRO A 376 -17.66 -4.16 -2.65
C PRO A 376 -18.88 -4.90 -2.06
N VAL A 377 -18.94 -4.98 -0.74
CA VAL A 377 -20.06 -5.54 0.03
C VAL A 377 -20.95 -4.44 0.58
N ALA A 378 -22.20 -4.75 0.88
CA ALA A 378 -23.09 -3.84 1.57
C ALA A 378 -22.71 -3.78 3.06
N LEU A 379 -22.69 -2.58 3.62
CA LEU A 379 -22.54 -2.37 5.06
C LEU A 379 -23.91 -2.37 5.74
N SER A 380 -23.96 -2.76 7.02
CA SER A 380 -25.17 -2.67 7.84
C SER A 380 -25.65 -1.22 7.97
N ALA A 381 -26.97 -1.02 8.00
CA ALA A 381 -27.60 0.28 8.27
C ALA A 381 -27.32 0.79 9.70
N ALA A 382 -26.87 -0.08 10.60
CA ALA A 382 -26.47 0.29 11.95
C ALA A 382 -25.38 1.38 11.95
N TRP A 383 -24.48 1.37 10.97
CA TRP A 383 -23.38 2.33 10.88
C TRP A 383 -23.85 3.78 10.77
N ASP A 384 -24.97 4.05 10.09
CA ASP A 384 -25.53 5.41 9.99
C ASP A 384 -26.05 5.88 11.36
N GLN A 385 -26.68 4.99 12.13
CA GLN A 385 -27.19 5.32 13.47
C GLN A 385 -26.02 5.51 14.46
N ILE A 386 -25.04 4.62 14.44
CA ILE A 386 -23.84 4.71 15.29
C ILE A 386 -23.07 6.00 14.97
N HIS A 387 -22.85 6.30 13.67
CA HIS A 387 -22.20 7.53 13.23
C HIS A 387 -22.92 8.77 13.78
N ASN A 388 -24.25 8.84 13.62
CA ASN A 388 -25.04 9.98 14.06
C ASN A 388 -25.01 10.13 15.59
N ALA A 389 -25.08 9.02 16.34
CA ALA A 389 -24.99 9.05 17.81
C ALA A 389 -23.64 9.61 18.28
N VAL A 390 -22.54 9.15 17.68
CA VAL A 390 -21.19 9.65 18.01
C VAL A 390 -21.01 11.10 17.58
N ALA A 391 -21.53 11.51 16.42
CA ALA A 391 -21.42 12.87 15.89
C ALA A 391 -22.18 13.91 16.75
N CYS A 392 -23.27 13.51 17.42
CA CYS A 392 -24.05 14.38 18.30
C CYS A 392 -23.46 14.56 19.70
N ALA A 393 -22.38 13.87 20.05
CA ALA A 393 -21.80 13.89 21.38
C ALA A 393 -20.47 14.66 21.43
N PRO A 394 -20.03 15.08 22.64
CA PRO A 394 -18.75 15.75 22.82
C PRO A 394 -17.58 14.90 22.33
N ALA A 395 -16.52 15.57 21.88
CA ALA A 395 -15.29 14.95 21.44
C ALA A 395 -14.68 14.10 22.59
N GLY A 396 -14.28 12.88 22.24
CA GLY A 396 -13.61 11.93 23.14
C GLY A 396 -13.25 10.70 22.35
N LYS A 397 -12.58 9.75 23.02
CA LYS A 397 -12.18 8.48 22.40
C LYS A 397 -13.39 7.55 22.26
N THR A 398 -13.48 6.83 21.15
CA THR A 398 -14.42 5.70 20.96
C THR A 398 -13.60 4.41 21.00
N LEU A 399 -13.72 3.65 22.09
CA LEU A 399 -13.02 2.37 22.26
C LEU A 399 -13.73 1.27 21.50
N LEU A 400 -12.97 0.44 20.79
CA LEU A 400 -13.50 -0.64 19.94
C LEU A 400 -13.28 -2.02 20.58
N LEU A 401 -14.34 -2.80 20.72
CA LEU A 401 -14.35 -4.17 21.24
C LEU A 401 -14.90 -5.16 20.18
N PRO A 402 -14.46 -6.43 20.19
CA PRO A 402 -13.39 -7.02 21.00
C PRO A 402 -12.02 -6.45 20.66
N PRO A 403 -10.98 -6.70 21.50
CA PRO A 403 -9.61 -6.30 21.19
C PRO A 403 -9.08 -6.93 19.92
N GLY A 404 -8.21 -6.21 19.17
CA GLY A 404 -7.55 -6.71 17.95
C GLY A 404 -7.85 -5.88 16.72
N SER A 405 -6.92 -5.88 15.77
CA SER A 405 -7.04 -5.07 14.55
C SER A 405 -8.06 -5.60 13.55
N TYR A 406 -8.18 -6.92 13.46
CA TYR A 406 -9.13 -7.56 12.54
C TYR A 406 -10.45 -7.89 13.22
N ARG A 407 -11.52 -7.78 12.45
CA ARG A 407 -12.87 -8.24 12.75
C ARG A 407 -13.22 -9.33 11.74
N ASP A 408 -13.89 -10.37 12.18
CA ASP A 408 -14.46 -11.37 11.28
C ASP A 408 -15.86 -10.90 10.83
N ARG A 409 -16.08 -10.92 9.53
CA ARG A 409 -17.36 -10.62 8.89
C ARG A 409 -17.65 -11.70 7.85
N ASP A 410 -18.53 -12.61 8.17
CA ASP A 410 -18.90 -13.74 7.29
C ASP A 410 -17.67 -14.54 6.81
N GLY A 411 -16.72 -14.84 7.71
CA GLY A 411 -15.47 -15.52 7.38
C GLY A 411 -14.47 -14.65 6.59
N ARG A 412 -14.62 -13.32 6.62
CA ARG A 412 -13.71 -12.37 5.97
C ARG A 412 -13.02 -11.50 7.02
N PRO A 413 -11.78 -11.80 7.37
CA PRO A 413 -11.03 -10.94 8.27
C PRO A 413 -10.79 -9.57 7.63
N ALA A 414 -11.14 -8.50 8.34
CA ALA A 414 -10.91 -7.12 7.90
C ALA A 414 -10.67 -6.20 9.09
N ILE A 415 -9.97 -5.09 8.85
CA ILE A 415 -9.82 -4.04 9.86
C ILE A 415 -11.19 -3.49 10.25
N SER A 416 -11.31 -3.02 11.51
CA SER A 416 -12.57 -2.49 12.02
C SER A 416 -13.11 -1.34 11.17
N PRO A 417 -14.37 -1.43 10.67
CA PRO A 417 -15.00 -0.35 9.92
C PRO A 417 -15.11 0.96 10.70
N ALA A 418 -15.21 0.89 12.03
CA ALA A 418 -15.33 2.04 12.92
C ALA A 418 -14.19 3.06 12.72
N LEU A 419 -12.96 2.60 12.43
CA LEU A 419 -11.80 3.46 12.24
C LEU A 419 -11.95 4.48 11.10
N LYS A 420 -12.84 4.20 10.12
CA LYS A 420 -13.06 5.09 8.96
C LYS A 420 -14.50 5.56 8.79
N LEU A 421 -15.43 5.02 9.58
CA LEU A 421 -16.84 5.42 9.54
C LEU A 421 -17.22 6.37 10.67
N LEU A 422 -16.57 6.30 11.83
CA LEU A 422 -16.94 7.11 12.99
C LEU A 422 -16.21 8.45 12.99
N PRO A 423 -16.86 9.54 13.38
CA PRO A 423 -16.23 10.82 13.65
C PRO A 423 -15.44 10.77 14.97
N GLY A 424 -14.67 11.82 15.26
CA GLY A 424 -13.93 11.95 16.53
C GLY A 424 -12.64 11.15 16.55
N SER A 425 -12.46 10.32 17.57
CA SER A 425 -11.22 9.57 17.81
C SER A 425 -11.50 8.09 18.12
N PRO A 426 -11.87 7.28 17.12
CA PRO A 426 -11.97 5.83 17.33
C PRO A 426 -10.59 5.24 17.59
N ILE A 427 -10.45 4.48 18.68
CA ILE A 427 -9.22 3.84 19.11
C ILE A 427 -9.37 2.32 19.12
N ASP A 428 -8.36 1.68 18.56
CA ASP A 428 -8.19 0.23 18.49
C ASP A 428 -6.77 -0.09 18.93
N PRO A 429 -6.51 -1.19 19.66
CA PRO A 429 -5.17 -1.53 20.12
C PRO A 429 -4.16 -1.68 18.96
N GLY A 430 -4.65 -2.00 17.78
CA GLY A 430 -3.82 -2.08 16.58
C GLY A 430 -2.89 -3.29 16.54
N PHE A 431 -2.99 -4.25 17.48
CA PHE A 431 -2.18 -5.46 17.44
C PHE A 431 -2.73 -6.47 16.42
N LEU A 432 -1.82 -7.30 15.91
CA LEU A 432 -2.13 -8.44 15.05
C LEU A 432 -1.75 -9.72 15.79
N VAL A 433 -2.49 -10.79 15.52
CA VAL A 433 -2.09 -12.15 15.92
C VAL A 433 -1.59 -12.85 14.66
N VAL A 434 -0.29 -13.18 14.63
CA VAL A 434 0.35 -13.87 13.51
C VAL A 434 1.00 -15.13 14.06
N ASP A 435 0.61 -16.29 13.58
CA ASP A 435 1.08 -17.61 14.06
C ASP A 435 1.00 -17.75 15.59
N GLY A 436 -0.11 -17.26 16.18
CA GLY A 436 -0.35 -17.31 17.63
C GLY A 436 0.43 -16.29 18.46
N LYS A 437 1.25 -15.44 17.85
CA LYS A 437 1.99 -14.36 18.52
C LYS A 437 1.27 -13.02 18.33
N VAL A 438 1.10 -12.29 19.41
CA VAL A 438 0.62 -10.90 19.36
C VAL A 438 1.79 -10.02 18.94
N VAL A 439 1.63 -9.24 17.89
CA VAL A 439 2.65 -8.33 17.36
C VAL A 439 2.07 -6.93 17.18
N ASP A 440 2.87 -5.92 17.42
CA ASP A 440 2.48 -4.50 17.42
C ASP A 440 1.50 -4.13 18.54
N GLY A 441 0.91 -2.96 18.37
CA GLY A 441 -0.15 -2.42 19.21
C GLY A 441 0.23 -1.12 19.89
N ASP A 442 -0.79 -0.36 20.24
CA ASP A 442 -0.66 0.86 21.04
C ASP A 442 -0.70 0.48 22.54
N ALA A 443 0.42 0.70 23.23
CA ALA A 443 0.58 0.28 24.62
C ALA A 443 -0.48 0.89 25.56
N ALA A 444 -0.86 2.17 25.35
CA ALA A 444 -1.85 2.86 26.16
C ALA A 444 -3.25 2.25 25.96
N THR A 445 -3.64 1.97 24.70
CA THR A 445 -4.92 1.33 24.39
C THR A 445 -4.94 -0.13 24.86
N ILE A 446 -3.81 -0.85 24.78
CA ILE A 446 -3.70 -2.21 25.31
C ILE A 446 -3.88 -2.23 26.82
N ALA A 447 -3.24 -1.30 27.57
CA ALA A 447 -3.40 -1.19 29.02
C ALA A 447 -4.87 -0.91 29.40
N LEU A 448 -5.50 0.08 28.74
CA LEU A 448 -6.92 0.40 28.93
C LEU A 448 -7.84 -0.82 28.71
N LEU A 449 -7.59 -1.58 27.64
CA LEU A 449 -8.36 -2.79 27.34
C LEU A 449 -8.13 -3.89 28.37
N LYS A 450 -6.91 -4.06 28.83
CA LYS A 450 -6.57 -5.04 29.89
C LYS A 450 -7.32 -4.72 31.18
N ASP A 451 -7.32 -3.46 31.62
CA ASP A 451 -8.06 -2.99 32.80
C ASP A 451 -9.55 -3.25 32.63
N LEU A 452 -10.12 -2.86 31.48
CA LEU A 452 -11.55 -3.05 31.19
C LEU A 452 -11.95 -4.54 31.19
N LEU A 453 -11.15 -5.41 30.58
CA LEU A 453 -11.42 -6.85 30.55
C LEU A 453 -11.23 -7.51 31.93
N ALA A 454 -10.42 -6.91 32.81
CA ALA A 454 -10.30 -7.31 34.22
C ALA A 454 -11.44 -6.81 35.11
N GLY A 455 -12.38 -6.02 34.59
CA GLY A 455 -13.49 -5.43 35.34
C GLY A 455 -13.17 -4.08 35.99
N GLU A 456 -12.04 -3.46 35.64
CA GLU A 456 -11.65 -2.15 36.16
C GLU A 456 -12.19 -1.01 35.29
N ASN A 457 -12.95 -0.08 35.91
CA ASN A 457 -13.56 1.03 35.19
C ASN A 457 -12.63 2.26 35.12
N THR A 458 -11.71 2.25 34.16
CA THR A 458 -10.79 3.36 33.85
C THR A 458 -11.24 4.19 32.63
N LEU A 459 -12.42 3.90 32.05
CA LEU A 459 -12.91 4.52 30.81
C LEU A 459 -13.01 6.05 30.92
N ARG A 460 -13.58 6.55 32.01
CA ARG A 460 -13.78 7.98 32.24
C ARG A 460 -12.44 8.73 32.33
N THR A 461 -11.54 8.23 33.15
CA THR A 461 -10.21 8.84 33.38
C THR A 461 -9.31 8.76 32.15
N SER A 462 -9.56 7.80 31.25
CA SER A 462 -8.85 7.65 29.98
C SER A 462 -9.44 8.46 28.82
N GLY A 463 -10.44 9.33 29.08
CA GLY A 463 -11.07 10.17 28.08
C GLY A 463 -11.95 9.42 27.08
N VAL A 464 -12.46 8.24 27.44
CA VAL A 464 -13.38 7.45 26.61
C VAL A 464 -14.81 7.97 26.76
N SER A 465 -15.38 8.43 25.66
CA SER A 465 -16.78 8.88 25.58
C SER A 465 -17.73 7.79 25.13
N TRP A 466 -17.22 6.84 24.33
CA TRP A 466 -17.99 5.79 23.73
C TRP A 466 -17.26 4.45 23.74
N VAL A 467 -17.99 3.35 23.91
CA VAL A 467 -17.50 2.00 23.68
C VAL A 467 -18.39 1.32 22.66
N LEU A 468 -17.81 0.87 21.56
CA LEU A 468 -18.51 0.14 20.52
C LEU A 468 -18.13 -1.34 20.61
N VAL A 469 -19.13 -2.19 20.85
CA VAL A 469 -18.97 -3.65 20.84
C VAL A 469 -19.48 -4.19 19.51
N ASP A 470 -18.64 -4.97 18.84
CA ASP A 470 -18.93 -5.74 17.64
C ASP A 470 -19.13 -7.20 18.03
N TRP A 471 -20.38 -7.60 18.28
CA TRP A 471 -20.71 -8.95 18.77
C TRP A 471 -20.44 -10.07 17.78
N GLU A 472 -20.50 -9.79 16.48
CA GLU A 472 -20.18 -10.80 15.48
C GLU A 472 -18.69 -11.19 15.50
N SER A 473 -17.83 -10.29 15.99
CA SER A 473 -16.39 -10.52 16.12
C SER A 473 -15.98 -11.06 17.51
N VAL A 474 -16.91 -11.20 18.45
CA VAL A 474 -16.64 -11.83 19.76
C VAL A 474 -16.63 -13.34 19.58
N GLN A 475 -15.47 -13.97 19.77
CA GLN A 475 -15.33 -15.44 19.64
C GLN A 475 -15.89 -16.16 20.86
N ASP A 476 -15.51 -15.76 22.07
CA ASP A 476 -16.06 -16.27 23.30
C ASP A 476 -16.63 -15.12 24.15
N PRO A 477 -17.95 -15.11 24.44
CA PRO A 477 -18.55 -14.12 25.32
C PRO A 477 -17.94 -14.09 26.73
N ALA A 478 -17.36 -15.18 27.20
CA ALA A 478 -16.69 -15.22 28.52
C ALA A 478 -15.49 -14.28 28.58
N ASP A 479 -14.75 -14.10 27.47
CA ASP A 479 -13.62 -13.17 27.38
C ASP A 479 -14.04 -11.72 27.59
N MET A 480 -15.31 -11.40 27.43
CA MET A 480 -15.89 -10.07 27.59
C MET A 480 -16.55 -9.83 28.96
N SER A 481 -16.55 -10.83 29.86
CA SER A 481 -17.30 -10.78 31.12
C SER A 481 -16.94 -9.57 31.98
N GLY A 482 -15.66 -9.26 32.20
CA GLY A 482 -15.22 -8.10 32.96
C GLY A 482 -15.58 -6.78 32.28
N ALA A 483 -15.45 -6.68 30.96
CA ALA A 483 -15.88 -5.51 30.21
C ALA A 483 -17.39 -5.29 30.32
N MET A 484 -18.19 -6.36 30.28
CA MET A 484 -19.66 -6.28 30.42
C MET A 484 -20.09 -5.87 31.81
N GLU A 485 -19.36 -6.28 32.86
CA GLU A 485 -19.58 -5.81 34.23
C GLU A 485 -19.42 -4.29 34.32
N VAL A 486 -18.32 -3.77 33.74
CA VAL A 486 -18.07 -2.32 33.69
C VAL A 486 -19.13 -1.60 32.83
N LEU A 487 -19.47 -2.11 31.65
CA LEU A 487 -20.43 -1.48 30.73
C LEU A 487 -21.86 -1.43 31.30
N ASN A 488 -22.20 -2.32 32.23
CA ASN A 488 -23.47 -2.32 32.97
C ASN A 488 -23.41 -1.50 34.27
N SER A 489 -22.29 -0.85 34.58
CA SER A 489 -22.12 -0.06 35.81
C SER A 489 -22.78 1.32 35.73
N PRO A 490 -23.08 1.98 36.88
CA PRO A 490 -23.64 3.33 36.89
C PRO A 490 -22.75 4.34 36.16
N GLY A 491 -23.35 5.19 35.33
CA GLY A 491 -22.65 6.20 34.54
C GLY A 491 -22.30 5.75 33.12
N ILE A 492 -22.64 4.53 32.77
CA ILE A 492 -22.54 4.01 31.40
C ILE A 492 -23.94 3.53 30.97
N HIS A 493 -24.38 3.82 29.77
CA HIS A 493 -25.67 3.38 29.25
C HIS A 493 -25.61 3.04 27.77
N GLU A 494 -26.41 2.08 27.39
CA GLU A 494 -26.61 1.70 25.99
C GLU A 494 -27.29 2.85 25.24
N SER A 495 -26.73 3.20 24.09
CA SER A 495 -27.23 4.27 23.21
C SER A 495 -27.83 3.71 21.91
N VAL A 496 -27.18 2.69 21.32
CA VAL A 496 -27.63 2.03 20.10
C VAL A 496 -27.37 0.55 20.22
N ALA A 497 -28.35 -0.31 19.94
CA ALA A 497 -28.18 -1.75 19.79
C ALA A 497 -28.88 -2.18 18.51
N LEU A 498 -28.11 -2.56 17.50
CA LEU A 498 -28.63 -2.90 16.18
C LEU A 498 -27.63 -3.77 15.38
N ASP A 499 -28.13 -4.77 14.69
CA ASP A 499 -27.39 -5.58 13.72
C ASP A 499 -26.02 -6.10 14.23
N GLY A 500 -26.00 -6.66 15.44
CA GLY A 500 -24.78 -7.22 16.05
C GLY A 500 -23.82 -6.17 16.61
N TYR A 501 -24.18 -4.89 16.64
CA TYR A 501 -23.43 -3.81 17.29
C TYR A 501 -24.14 -3.28 18.51
N THR A 502 -23.37 -2.95 19.57
CA THR A 502 -23.88 -2.17 20.70
C THR A 502 -22.94 -1.01 20.99
N LEU A 503 -23.48 0.20 21.01
CA LEU A 503 -22.77 1.42 21.34
C LEU A 503 -23.16 1.87 22.74
N TYR A 504 -22.19 1.95 23.64
CA TYR A 504 -22.34 2.44 25.00
C TYR A 504 -21.79 3.85 25.13
N ARG A 505 -22.51 4.71 25.86
CA ARG A 505 -22.06 6.05 26.21
C ARG A 505 -21.51 6.08 27.63
N VAL A 506 -20.33 6.69 27.81
CA VAL A 506 -19.70 6.98 29.10
C VAL A 506 -20.02 8.42 29.48
N ASN A 507 -20.62 8.63 30.67
CA ASN A 507 -20.97 9.96 31.17
C ASN A 507 -19.75 10.69 31.75
N ASN A 508 -19.68 12.00 31.46
CA ASN A 508 -18.67 12.91 32.01
C ASN A 508 -17.22 12.41 31.86
N PRO A 509 -16.75 12.05 30.65
CA PRO A 509 -15.35 11.65 30.44
C PRO A 509 -14.39 12.82 30.71
N GLU A 510 -13.20 12.53 31.19
CA GLU A 510 -12.14 13.51 31.42
C GLU A 510 -11.41 13.79 30.09
N LEU A 511 -11.70 14.93 29.44
CA LEU A 511 -11.26 15.19 28.06
C LEU A 511 -9.97 16.04 27.99
N VAL A 512 -9.61 16.78 29.05
CA VAL A 512 -8.60 17.85 28.98
C VAL A 512 -7.22 17.35 28.54
N ASP A 513 -6.80 16.20 29.05
CA ASP A 513 -5.46 15.64 28.78
C ASP A 513 -5.45 14.58 27.65
N HIS A 514 -6.62 14.28 27.07
CA HIS A 514 -6.79 13.17 26.11
C HIS A 514 -7.13 13.60 24.69
N VAL A 515 -7.20 14.91 24.42
CA VAL A 515 -7.39 15.47 23.08
C VAL A 515 -6.06 16.01 22.59
N PRO A 516 -5.48 15.49 21.51
CA PRO A 516 -4.21 15.97 20.97
C PRO A 516 -4.24 17.48 20.74
N SER A 517 -3.22 18.18 21.25
CA SER A 517 -3.06 19.62 21.08
C SER A 517 -2.82 19.99 19.61
N LEU A 518 -3.00 21.27 19.25
CA LEU A 518 -2.67 21.76 17.91
C LEU A 518 -1.19 21.52 17.55
N LEU A 519 -0.28 21.60 18.51
CA LEU A 519 1.14 21.33 18.29
C LEU A 519 1.40 19.86 17.92
N GLN A 520 0.69 18.91 18.53
CA GLN A 520 0.79 17.50 18.19
C GLN A 520 0.21 17.19 16.80
N LYS A 521 -0.85 17.90 16.38
CA LYS A 521 -1.48 17.75 15.07
C LYS A 521 -0.72 18.46 13.93
N ALA A 522 -0.01 19.53 14.26
CA ALA A 522 0.63 20.42 13.28
C ALA A 522 1.58 19.70 12.30
N PRO A 523 2.45 18.76 12.71
CA PRO A 523 3.35 18.07 11.79
C PRO A 523 2.63 17.31 10.69
N THR A 524 1.59 16.56 11.04
CA THR A 524 0.81 15.79 10.06
C THR A 524 0.01 16.71 9.15
N LEU A 525 -0.63 17.74 9.68
CA LEU A 525 -1.39 18.71 8.89
C LEU A 525 -0.48 19.48 7.91
N LEU A 526 0.70 19.93 8.37
CA LEU A 526 1.71 20.52 7.50
C LEU A 526 2.15 19.55 6.40
N GLY A 527 2.37 18.28 6.76
CA GLY A 527 2.70 17.24 5.80
C GLY A 527 1.63 17.06 4.73
N LEU A 528 0.35 17.00 5.13
CA LEU A 528 -0.77 16.94 4.19
C LEU A 528 -0.83 18.17 3.27
N MET A 529 -0.57 19.36 3.79
CA MET A 529 -0.48 20.57 2.96
C MET A 529 0.64 20.47 1.92
N LEU A 530 1.82 20.02 2.30
CA LEU A 530 2.95 19.83 1.39
C LEU A 530 2.65 18.77 0.32
N TYR A 531 2.00 17.67 0.69
CA TYR A 531 1.53 16.66 -0.26
C TYR A 531 0.59 17.25 -1.32
N TRP A 532 -0.39 18.06 -0.90
CA TRP A 532 -1.31 18.72 -1.81
C TRP A 532 -0.65 19.79 -2.69
N ILE A 533 0.38 20.47 -2.20
CA ILE A 533 1.17 21.40 -3.00
C ILE A 533 1.87 20.67 -4.14
N VAL A 534 2.53 19.55 -3.88
CA VAL A 534 3.19 18.74 -4.93
C VAL A 534 2.17 18.21 -5.94
N SER A 535 1.02 17.71 -5.47
CA SER A 535 -0.06 17.21 -6.32
C SER A 535 -0.60 18.31 -7.25
N SER A 536 -0.87 19.49 -6.71
CA SER A 536 -1.37 20.64 -7.46
C SER A 536 -0.33 21.19 -8.46
N ALA A 537 0.94 21.25 -8.06
CA ALA A 537 2.05 21.64 -8.95
C ALA A 537 2.20 20.63 -10.10
N GLY A 538 2.09 19.33 -9.79
CA GLY A 538 2.10 18.26 -10.78
C GLY A 538 0.98 18.43 -11.81
N LEU A 539 -0.25 18.66 -11.35
CA LEU A 539 -1.41 18.88 -12.22
C LEU A 539 -1.25 20.11 -13.10
N ALA A 540 -0.79 21.25 -12.54
CA ALA A 540 -0.57 22.48 -13.28
C ALA A 540 0.50 22.31 -14.36
N LEU A 541 1.63 21.70 -14.05
CA LEU A 541 2.71 21.42 -15.01
C LEU A 541 2.25 20.45 -16.11
N TRP A 542 1.48 19.43 -15.76
CA TRP A 542 0.93 18.49 -16.74
C TRP A 542 -0.05 19.18 -17.68
N ALA A 543 -0.98 19.97 -17.17
CA ALA A 543 -1.94 20.73 -17.97
C ALA A 543 -1.22 21.71 -18.93
N GLN A 544 -0.20 22.44 -18.46
CA GLN A 544 0.61 23.33 -19.28
C GLN A 544 1.34 22.59 -20.41
N SER A 545 1.93 21.43 -20.12
CA SER A 545 2.65 20.63 -21.11
C SER A 545 1.70 20.11 -22.20
N THR A 546 0.51 19.65 -21.81
CA THR A 546 -0.53 19.16 -22.71
C THR A 546 -1.06 20.29 -23.61
N ALA A 547 -1.36 21.46 -23.02
CA ALA A 547 -1.82 22.62 -23.78
C ALA A 547 -0.79 23.06 -24.83
N ARG A 548 0.50 23.12 -24.49
CA ARG A 548 1.57 23.44 -25.46
C ARG A 548 1.63 22.45 -26.61
N THR A 549 1.50 21.16 -26.34
CA THR A 549 1.49 20.11 -27.37
C THR A 549 0.31 20.29 -28.34
N PHE A 550 -0.90 20.57 -27.82
CA PHE A 550 -2.07 20.85 -28.65
C PHE A 550 -1.88 22.09 -29.53
N ILE A 551 -1.35 23.19 -28.99
CA ILE A 551 -1.10 24.42 -29.75
C ILE A 551 -0.10 24.17 -30.88
N HIS A 552 1.02 23.47 -30.60
CA HIS A 552 1.99 23.11 -31.63
C HIS A 552 1.41 22.22 -32.74
N GLN A 553 0.59 21.24 -32.39
CA GLN A 553 -0.09 20.38 -33.37
C GLN A 553 -1.13 21.15 -34.21
N ALA A 554 -1.85 22.08 -33.59
CA ALA A 554 -2.82 22.93 -34.30
C ALA A 554 -2.13 23.85 -35.34
N HIS A 555 -0.94 24.39 -35.01
CA HIS A 555 -0.16 25.22 -35.94
C HIS A 555 0.57 24.42 -37.03
N ALA A 556 0.85 23.14 -36.77
CA ALA A 556 1.52 22.26 -37.74
C ALA A 556 0.56 21.65 -38.81
N ARG A 557 -0.76 21.83 -38.69
CA ARG A 557 -1.71 21.40 -39.73
C ARG A 557 -1.56 22.28 -40.96
N PRO A 558 -1.26 21.75 -42.16
CA PRO A 558 -1.17 22.55 -43.38
C PRO A 558 -2.52 23.23 -43.61
N ARG A 559 -2.48 24.54 -43.93
CA ARG A 559 -3.67 25.29 -44.37
C ARG A 559 -4.23 24.57 -45.60
N PRO A 560 -5.56 24.35 -45.67
CA PRO A 560 -6.14 23.79 -46.89
C PRO A 560 -5.78 24.70 -48.06
N THR A 561 -5.10 24.14 -49.06
CA THR A 561 -4.87 24.84 -50.32
C THR A 561 -6.22 25.23 -50.91
N PRO A 562 -6.45 26.50 -51.32
CA PRO A 562 -7.66 26.87 -51.99
C PRO A 562 -7.78 26.00 -53.27
N ARG A 563 -8.91 25.29 -53.44
CA ARG A 563 -9.21 24.57 -54.64
C ARG A 563 -9.36 25.58 -55.78
N PRO A 564 -8.83 25.26 -56.99
CA PRO A 564 -8.97 26.12 -58.17
C PRO A 564 -10.41 26.29 -58.60
#